data_a6e48de7baed7f34ffb800eb3f65289d
#
_entry.id   a6e48de7baed7f34ffb800eb3f65289d
#
_cell.length_a   1.000
_cell.length_b   1.000
_cell.length_c   1.000
_cell.angle_alpha   90.00
_cell.angle_beta   90.00
_cell.angle_gamma   90.00
#
_symmetry.space_group_name_H-M   'P 1'
#
loop_
_entity.id
_entity.type
_entity.pdbx_description
1 polymer ?
#
loop_
_entity_poly.entity_id
_entity_poly.type
_entity_poly.pdbx_seq_one_letter_code
_entity_poly.pdbx_strand_id
1 'polypeptide(L)'
;MIQIKLTITESRCRCAYHKAGDSFVVGGLCPPLCHELWNVIYPYVFALQNGAVLDYGADKAKAFDARCPDGGRVCVHGEVLPPE
;
A
#
# COMPACT_ATOMS: atom_id res chain seq x y z
N MET A 1 -0.22 -16.37 6.52
CA MET A 1 -0.57 -14.92 6.62
C MET A 1 -0.98 -14.42 5.25
N ILE A 2 -2.04 -13.62 5.20
CA ILE A 2 -2.47 -12.98 3.95
C ILE A 2 -1.39 -12.01 3.49
N GLN A 3 -0.99 -12.11 2.23
CA GLN A 3 0.02 -11.24 1.64
C GLN A 3 -0.65 -10.10 0.87
N ILE A 4 -0.06 -8.92 0.97
CA ILE A 4 -0.54 -7.71 0.32
C ILE A 4 0.51 -7.26 -0.69
N LYS A 5 0.09 -6.98 -1.91
CA LYS A 5 0.97 -6.38 -2.92
C LYS A 5 0.77 -4.87 -2.91
N LEU A 6 1.86 -4.14 -2.70
CA LEU A 6 1.87 -2.69 -2.78
C LEU A 6 2.55 -2.28 -4.09
N THR A 7 1.91 -1.39 -4.83
CA THR A 7 2.47 -0.87 -6.09
C THR A 7 2.50 0.65 -6.02
N ILE A 8 3.67 1.23 -6.31
CA ILE A 8 3.80 2.68 -6.43
C ILE A 8 3.22 3.07 -7.79
N THR A 9 2.11 3.80 -7.79
CA THR A 9 1.43 4.20 -9.02
C THR A 9 1.88 5.55 -9.53
N GLU A 10 2.33 6.41 -8.61
CA GLU A 10 2.85 7.74 -8.95
C GLU A 10 3.87 8.13 -7.90
N SER A 11 4.95 8.77 -8.31
CA SER A 11 5.95 9.25 -7.36
C SER A 11 6.57 10.56 -7.79
N ARG A 12 6.51 11.54 -6.87
CA ARG A 12 7.26 12.80 -6.92
C ARG A 12 8.01 12.97 -5.61
N CYS A 13 8.49 11.85 -5.09
CA CYS A 13 9.20 11.80 -3.80
C CYS A 13 10.43 12.72 -3.82
N ARG A 14 10.54 13.61 -2.84
CA ARG A 14 11.66 14.56 -2.75
C ARG A 14 13.00 13.86 -2.53
N CYS A 15 12.97 12.73 -1.84
CA CYS A 15 14.17 11.96 -1.54
C CYS A 15 14.46 10.88 -2.60
N ALA A 16 13.58 10.76 -3.60
CA ALA A 16 13.69 9.77 -4.67
C ALA A 16 13.80 8.32 -4.18
N TYR A 17 13.18 8.01 -3.05
CA TYR A 17 13.19 6.65 -2.51
C TYR A 17 12.35 5.68 -3.34
N HIS A 18 11.30 6.17 -3.99
CA HIS A 18 10.33 5.33 -4.70
C HIS A 18 10.07 5.87 -6.09
N LYS A 19 9.81 4.95 -7.02
CA LYS A 19 9.48 5.27 -8.41
C LYS A 19 8.18 4.59 -8.79
N ALA A 20 7.42 5.20 -9.69
CA ALA A 20 6.24 4.57 -10.26
C ALA A 20 6.63 3.21 -10.86
N GLY A 21 5.84 2.19 -10.56
CA GLY A 21 6.11 0.83 -10.98
C GLY A 21 6.83 -0.04 -9.95
N ASP A 22 7.43 0.56 -8.92
CA ASP A 22 8.02 -0.22 -7.82
C ASP A 22 6.91 -1.01 -7.13
N SER A 23 7.19 -2.25 -6.74
CA SER A 23 6.24 -3.07 -6.03
C SER A 23 6.90 -3.84 -4.89
N PHE A 24 6.09 -4.16 -3.89
CA PHE A 24 6.52 -4.83 -2.67
C PHE A 24 5.45 -5.81 -2.24
N VAL A 25 5.86 -6.96 -1.71
CA VAL A 25 4.93 -7.92 -1.11
C VAL A 25 5.11 -7.88 0.39
N VAL A 26 4.02 -7.62 1.11
CA VAL A 26 4.01 -7.50 2.56
C VAL A 26 3.45 -8.76 3.18
N GLY A 27 4.25 -9.39 4.04
CA GLY A 27 3.80 -10.48 4.90
C GLY A 27 3.90 -10.04 6.35
N GLY A 28 4.74 -10.69 7.13
CA GLY A 28 4.90 -10.40 8.55
C GLY A 28 5.85 -9.25 8.88
N LEU A 29 6.64 -8.80 7.91
CA LEU A 29 7.61 -7.73 8.11
C LEU A 29 7.28 -6.54 7.24
N CYS A 30 7.66 -5.33 7.71
CA CYS A 30 7.47 -4.15 6.88
C CYS A 30 8.45 -4.16 5.70
N PRO A 31 8.01 -3.72 4.54
CA PRO A 31 8.86 -3.67 3.35
C PRO A 31 9.81 -2.46 3.43
N PRO A 32 10.81 -2.38 2.53
CA PRO A 32 11.72 -1.23 2.49
C PRO A 32 11.04 0.01 1.90
N LEU A 33 10.07 0.54 2.63
CA LEU A 33 9.36 1.77 2.29
C LEU A 33 9.80 2.90 3.21
N CYS A 34 9.69 4.12 2.72
CA CYS A 34 9.81 5.31 3.56
C CYS A 34 8.88 5.15 4.76
N HIS A 35 9.40 5.38 5.99
CA HIS A 35 8.61 5.16 7.19
C HIS A 35 7.38 6.07 7.29
N GLU A 36 7.43 7.27 6.70
CA GLU A 36 6.27 8.16 6.67
C GLU A 36 5.14 7.56 5.82
N LEU A 37 5.49 7.03 4.64
CA LEU A 37 4.54 6.37 3.78
C LEU A 37 3.99 5.10 4.46
N TRP A 38 4.88 4.28 5.02
CA TRP A 38 4.48 3.06 5.72
C TRP A 38 3.51 3.35 6.87
N ASN A 39 3.78 4.42 7.61
CA ASN A 39 2.92 4.81 8.72
C ASN A 39 1.48 5.13 8.27
N VAL A 40 1.32 5.68 7.08
CA VAL A 40 0.00 5.99 6.53
C VAL A 40 -0.71 4.73 6.04
N ILE A 41 0.01 3.84 5.36
CA ILE A 41 -0.62 2.67 4.71
C ILE A 41 -0.76 1.46 5.62
N TYR A 42 0.00 1.37 6.70
CA TYR A 42 -0.04 0.21 7.58
C TYR A 42 -1.43 -0.13 8.11
N PRO A 43 -2.28 0.83 8.55
CA PRO A 43 -3.62 0.50 9.01
C PRO A 43 -4.46 -0.22 7.95
N TYR A 44 -4.31 0.14 6.68
CA TYR A 44 -5.02 -0.55 5.59
C TYR A 44 -4.45 -1.96 5.38
N VAL A 45 -3.14 -2.09 5.41
CA VAL A 45 -2.47 -3.40 5.30
C VAL A 45 -2.92 -4.31 6.44
N PHE A 46 -2.92 -3.80 7.66
CA PHE A 46 -3.34 -4.57 8.84
C PHE A 46 -4.79 -5.03 8.69
N ALA A 47 -5.68 -4.13 8.27
CA ALA A 47 -7.10 -4.45 8.08
C ALA A 47 -7.26 -5.56 7.03
N LEU A 48 -6.59 -5.43 5.88
CA LEU A 48 -6.68 -6.45 4.82
C LEU A 48 -6.10 -7.78 5.26
N GLN A 49 -5.02 -7.77 6.04
CA GLN A 49 -4.42 -9.01 6.57
C GLN A 49 -5.32 -9.71 7.58
N ASN A 50 -6.30 -8.99 8.12
CA ASN A 50 -7.30 -9.54 9.02
C ASN A 50 -8.65 -9.79 8.34
N GLY A 51 -8.68 -9.84 7.03
CA GLY A 51 -9.85 -10.22 6.26
C GLY A 51 -10.84 -9.11 5.94
N ALA A 52 -10.46 -7.85 6.17
CA ALA A 52 -11.35 -6.73 5.88
C ALA A 52 -11.62 -6.59 4.38
N VAL A 53 -12.80 -6.09 4.08
CA VAL A 53 -13.19 -5.67 2.73
C VAL A 53 -13.47 -4.18 2.82
N LEU A 54 -12.70 -3.39 2.11
CA LEU A 54 -12.74 -1.94 2.20
C LEU A 54 -13.64 -1.33 1.13
N ASP A 55 -14.16 -0.14 1.40
CA ASP A 55 -14.88 0.62 0.39
C ASP A 55 -13.87 1.17 -0.61
N TYR A 56 -14.10 0.85 -1.89
CA TYR A 56 -13.23 1.26 -2.98
C TYR A 56 -14.07 1.89 -4.08
N GLY A 57 -14.30 3.18 -3.94
CA GLY A 57 -15.23 3.87 -4.82
C GLY A 57 -16.66 3.40 -4.58
N ALA A 58 -17.34 2.96 -5.64
CA ALA A 58 -18.69 2.44 -5.56
C ALA A 58 -18.75 0.97 -5.14
N ASP A 59 -17.62 0.28 -5.14
CA ASP A 59 -17.54 -1.15 -4.87
C ASP A 59 -16.78 -1.42 -3.57
N LYS A 60 -16.97 -2.62 -3.04
CA LYS A 60 -16.16 -3.13 -1.94
C LYS A 60 -15.09 -4.05 -2.50
N ALA A 61 -13.87 -3.89 -2.02
CA ALA A 61 -12.75 -4.67 -2.51
C ALA A 61 -11.71 -4.91 -1.41
N LYS A 62 -10.90 -5.94 -1.62
CA LYS A 62 -9.74 -6.22 -0.75
C LYS A 62 -8.54 -5.44 -1.27
N ALA A 63 -8.71 -4.13 -1.39
CA ALA A 63 -7.73 -3.22 -1.96
C ALA A 63 -7.88 -1.82 -1.37
N PHE A 64 -6.85 -1.00 -1.55
CA PHE A 64 -6.89 0.41 -1.16
C PHE A 64 -5.97 1.24 -2.04
N ASP A 65 -6.22 2.55 -2.07
CA ASP A 65 -5.29 3.55 -2.61
C ASP A 65 -4.98 4.54 -1.50
N ALA A 66 -3.73 4.95 -1.42
CA ALA A 66 -3.29 5.90 -0.40
C ALA A 66 -2.20 6.80 -0.96
N ARG A 67 -1.96 7.91 -0.26
CA ARG A 67 -0.93 8.89 -0.62
C ARG A 67 -0.04 9.14 0.58
N CYS A 68 1.23 9.47 0.32
CA CYS A 68 2.14 9.79 1.41
C CYS A 68 1.74 11.13 2.07
N PRO A 69 2.12 11.33 3.34
CA PRO A 69 1.75 12.55 4.07
C PRO A 69 2.52 13.80 3.61
N ASP A 70 3.55 13.64 2.79
CA ASP A 70 4.30 14.78 2.25
C ASP A 70 3.63 15.29 0.97
N GLY A 71 2.50 15.98 1.15
CA GLY A 71 1.76 16.57 0.04
C GLY A 71 1.16 15.58 -0.94
N GLY A 72 1.08 14.29 -0.60
CA GLY A 72 0.56 13.27 -1.50
C GLY A 72 1.46 12.99 -2.69
N ARG A 73 2.75 13.18 -2.56
CA ARG A 73 3.72 13.05 -3.66
C ARG A 73 3.88 11.62 -4.16
N VAL A 74 3.62 10.63 -3.30
CA VAL A 74 3.70 9.22 -3.66
C VAL A 74 2.31 8.61 -3.52
N CYS A 75 1.84 7.95 -4.56
CA CYS A 75 0.57 7.25 -4.56
C CYS A 75 0.84 5.74 -4.59
N VAL A 76 0.14 5.00 -3.72
CA VAL A 76 0.31 3.56 -3.57
C VAL A 76 -1.03 2.88 -3.74
N HIS A 77 -1.06 1.79 -4.52
CA HIS A 77 -2.16 0.86 -4.59
C HIS A 77 -1.79 -0.42 -3.85
N GLY A 78 -2.63 -0.85 -2.92
CA GLY A 78 -2.45 -2.10 -2.22
C GLY A 78 -3.59 -3.06 -2.50
N GLU A 79 -3.28 -4.35 -2.66
CA GLU A 79 -4.29 -5.37 -2.91
C GLU A 79 -3.88 -6.70 -2.27
N VAL A 80 -4.88 -7.47 -1.86
CA VAL A 80 -4.66 -8.82 -1.35
C VAL A 80 -4.26 -9.72 -2.50
N LEU A 81 -3.15 -10.45 -2.31
CA LEU A 81 -2.75 -11.48 -3.28
C LEU A 81 -3.57 -12.75 -3.07
N PRO A 82 -3.95 -13.45 -4.16
CA PRO A 82 -4.67 -14.71 -4.02
C PRO A 82 -3.80 -15.74 -3.31
N PRO A 83 -4.39 -16.63 -2.49
CA PRO A 83 -3.63 -17.69 -1.86
C PRO A 83 -3.08 -18.67 -2.91
N GLU A 84 -1.89 -19.16 -2.67
CA GLU A 84 -1.28 -20.17 -3.53
C GLU A 84 -1.82 -21.56 -3.22
#